data_221852540bd106cdc255aa869eaf2d7a
#
_entry.id   221852540bd106cdc255aa869eaf2d7a
#
_cell.length_a   1.000
_cell.length_b   1.000
_cell.length_c   1.000
_cell.angle_alpha   90.00
_cell.angle_beta   90.00
_cell.angle_gamma   90.00
#
_symmetry.space_group_name_H-M   'P 1'
#
loop_
_entity.id
_entity.type
_entity.pdbx_description
1 polymer ?
#
loop_
_entity_poly.entity_id
_entity_poly.type
_entity_poly.pdbx_seq_one_letter_code
_entity_poly.pdbx_strand_id
1 'polypeptide(L)'
;MNSFKKFYTGNNYNQHMYNGLIGYFMKLSHKRMEKDKLKKNKILEIGPGTHPHIDYLLHEFDEYYVAEKIEELSDYYKDRKKITFVNYDGEKLPFEENFFDRIILSHCLEHIVDPEKILEDIYAKLKPGGNLTLALPADPGIMWRTGKFISANFLIKKSYNFTKKDYYYFTAKDHVNSIFSLIPIIKKNFKKINYERYEPFKIPIIDMNLFYIIDVQK
;
A
#
# COMPACT_ATOMS: atom_id res chain seq x y z
N MET A 1 -2.12 25.47 -5.26
CA MET A 1 -1.68 24.09 -4.93
C MET A 1 -2.75 23.44 -4.08
N ASN A 2 -3.33 22.33 -4.52
CA ASN A 2 -4.48 21.69 -3.87
C ASN A 2 -4.06 21.31 -2.43
N SER A 3 -4.89 21.67 -1.42
CA SER A 3 -4.63 21.38 0.01
C SER A 3 -4.39 19.89 0.28
N PHE A 4 -4.97 19.04 -0.54
CA PHE A 4 -4.79 17.59 -0.54
C PHE A 4 -3.35 17.18 -0.94
N LYS A 5 -2.81 17.71 -2.05
CA LYS A 5 -1.42 17.46 -2.47
C LYS A 5 -0.43 17.90 -1.39
N LYS A 6 -0.67 19.05 -0.75
CA LYS A 6 0.16 19.56 0.36
C LYS A 6 0.11 18.68 1.61
N PHE A 7 -0.99 17.96 1.84
CA PHE A 7 -1.13 17.02 2.95
C PHE A 7 -0.21 15.81 2.76
N TYR A 8 -0.12 15.23 1.54
CA TYR A 8 0.69 14.05 1.24
C TYR A 8 2.15 14.33 0.95
N THR A 9 2.47 15.45 0.30
CA THR A 9 3.86 15.83 -0.01
C THR A 9 4.57 16.55 1.15
N GLY A 10 3.80 17.03 2.15
CA GLY A 10 4.37 17.64 3.33
C GLY A 10 5.11 16.61 4.20
N ASN A 11 6.36 16.92 4.58
CA ASN A 11 7.18 16.10 5.50
C ASN A 11 6.42 15.63 6.76
N ASN A 12 5.35 16.34 7.13
CA ASN A 12 4.58 16.09 8.34
C ASN A 12 3.70 14.84 8.26
N TYR A 13 3.05 14.53 7.12
CA TYR A 13 2.17 13.36 7.00
C TYR A 13 2.95 12.06 7.09
N ASN A 14 4.00 11.94 6.29
CA ASN A 14 4.84 10.75 6.26
C ASN A 14 5.57 10.52 7.59
N GLN A 15 6.09 11.59 8.23
CA GLN A 15 6.68 11.49 9.56
C GLN A 15 5.66 11.01 10.60
N HIS A 16 4.39 11.41 10.49
CA HIS A 16 3.36 10.98 11.43
C HIS A 16 2.95 9.51 11.22
N MET A 17 2.74 9.10 9.97
CA MET A 17 2.32 7.75 9.64
C MET A 17 3.38 6.68 9.96
N TYR A 18 4.66 7.06 10.02
CA TYR A 18 5.75 6.12 10.28
C TYR A 18 6.47 6.32 11.62
N ASN A 19 5.96 7.19 12.50
CA ASN A 19 6.46 7.38 13.86
C ASN A 19 5.43 6.95 14.93
N GLY A 20 5.91 6.70 16.13
CA GLY A 20 5.08 6.30 17.27
C GLY A 20 4.32 4.99 17.04
N LEU A 21 3.14 4.88 17.63
CA LEU A 21 2.31 3.67 17.58
C LEU A 21 1.79 3.37 16.16
N ILE A 22 1.40 4.40 15.42
CA ILE A 22 0.94 4.25 14.02
C ILE A 22 2.11 3.70 13.19
N GLY A 23 3.28 4.31 13.29
CA GLY A 23 4.47 3.87 12.58
C GLY A 23 4.89 2.44 12.94
N TYR A 24 4.70 2.01 14.18
CA TYR A 24 4.90 0.62 14.55
C TYR A 24 4.01 -0.33 13.74
N PHE A 25 2.70 -0.04 13.63
CA PHE A 25 1.77 -0.87 12.87
C PHE A 25 2.03 -0.82 11.36
N MET A 26 2.40 0.35 10.81
CA MET A 26 2.79 0.47 9.41
C MET A 26 4.03 -0.38 9.08
N LYS A 27 5.08 -0.30 9.91
CA LYS A 27 6.27 -1.16 9.77
C LYS A 27 5.95 -2.63 9.96
N LEU A 28 5.01 -2.96 10.85
CA LEU A 28 4.56 -4.32 11.06
C LEU A 28 3.85 -4.87 9.81
N SER A 29 3.01 -4.06 9.13
CA SER A 29 2.34 -4.49 7.90
C SER A 29 3.36 -4.87 6.83
N HIS A 30 4.38 -4.04 6.57
CA HIS A 30 5.46 -4.36 5.65
C HIS A 30 6.18 -5.66 6.02
N LYS A 31 6.57 -5.84 7.30
CA LYS A 31 7.23 -7.08 7.75
C LYS A 31 6.34 -8.31 7.58
N ARG A 32 5.03 -8.17 7.72
CA ARG A 32 4.08 -9.28 7.59
C ARG A 32 3.75 -9.64 6.14
N MET A 33 4.01 -8.74 5.19
CA MET A 33 3.93 -9.03 3.76
C MET A 33 5.04 -10.00 3.31
N GLU A 34 6.14 -10.04 4.06
CA GLU A 34 7.25 -10.94 3.73
C GLU A 34 7.03 -12.34 4.30
N LYS A 35 7.10 -13.33 3.41
CA LYS A 35 7.03 -14.76 3.74
C LYS A 35 8.05 -15.56 2.95
N ASP A 36 8.15 -15.27 1.66
CA ASP A 36 9.02 -15.98 0.73
C ASP A 36 10.46 -15.43 0.79
N LYS A 37 11.43 -16.32 0.72
CA LYS A 37 12.87 -15.99 0.64
C LYS A 37 13.46 -16.31 -0.74
N LEU A 38 12.65 -16.79 -1.67
CA LEU A 38 13.10 -17.10 -3.02
C LEU A 38 13.41 -15.82 -3.77
N LYS A 39 14.58 -15.78 -4.42
CA LYS A 39 15.00 -14.66 -5.26
C LYS A 39 13.91 -14.30 -6.29
N LYS A 40 13.66 -13.01 -6.46
CA LYS A 40 12.81 -12.46 -7.51
C LYS A 40 13.68 -11.58 -8.42
N ASN A 41 13.59 -11.77 -9.74
CA ASN A 41 14.44 -10.97 -10.63
C ASN A 41 13.91 -9.53 -10.72
N LYS A 42 12.64 -9.35 -11.06
CA LYS A 42 12.02 -8.04 -11.27
C LYS A 42 10.83 -7.83 -10.34
N ILE A 43 10.89 -6.76 -9.56
CA ILE A 43 9.85 -6.37 -8.61
C ILE A 43 9.31 -5.00 -9.01
N LEU A 44 8.00 -4.83 -8.94
CA LEU A 44 7.32 -3.53 -9.02
C LEU A 44 6.64 -3.22 -7.70
N GLU A 45 6.82 -2.01 -7.20
CA GLU A 45 5.98 -1.46 -6.13
C GLU A 45 5.17 -0.29 -6.66
N ILE A 46 3.86 -0.29 -6.39
CA ILE A 46 2.93 0.76 -6.85
C ILE A 46 2.53 1.64 -5.67
N GLY A 47 2.75 2.94 -5.79
CA GLY A 47 2.34 3.95 -4.83
C GLY A 47 2.99 3.88 -3.45
N PRO A 48 4.31 3.63 -3.31
CA PRO A 48 4.95 3.50 -2.00
C PRO A 48 5.14 4.83 -1.26
N GLY A 49 4.95 5.97 -1.91
CA GLY A 49 5.26 7.26 -1.32
C GLY A 49 6.75 7.37 -0.95
N THR A 50 7.04 7.73 0.30
CA THR A 50 8.42 7.84 0.83
C THR A 50 8.86 6.64 1.67
N HIS A 51 8.06 5.57 1.72
CA HIS A 51 8.34 4.40 2.57
C HIS A 51 8.23 3.11 1.76
N PRO A 52 9.16 2.88 0.83
CA PRO A 52 9.10 1.73 -0.06
C PRO A 52 9.33 0.41 0.68
N HIS A 53 8.66 -0.62 0.18
CA HIS A 53 8.73 -1.96 0.73
C HIS A 53 10.11 -2.63 0.58
N ILE A 54 10.94 -2.15 -0.34
CA ILE A 54 12.31 -2.64 -0.57
C ILE A 54 13.12 -2.73 0.73
N ASP A 55 12.87 -1.84 1.70
CA ASP A 55 13.58 -1.80 2.98
C ASP A 55 13.21 -2.97 3.92
N TYR A 56 12.21 -3.79 3.55
CA TYR A 56 11.70 -4.93 4.32
C TYR A 56 11.87 -6.27 3.62
N LEU A 57 12.34 -6.29 2.37
CA LEU A 57 12.50 -7.52 1.61
C LEU A 57 13.43 -8.52 2.32
N LEU A 58 13.01 -9.78 2.37
CA LEU A 58 13.78 -10.89 2.94
C LEU A 58 14.49 -11.74 1.87
N HIS A 59 14.34 -11.40 0.60
CA HIS A 59 14.93 -12.10 -0.54
C HIS A 59 15.76 -11.17 -1.42
N GLU A 60 16.65 -11.75 -2.21
CA GLU A 60 17.41 -11.03 -3.23
C GLU A 60 16.53 -10.67 -4.44
N PHE A 61 16.91 -9.62 -5.16
CA PHE A 61 16.30 -9.19 -6.41
C PHE A 61 17.36 -8.58 -7.34
N ASP A 62 17.07 -8.54 -8.63
CA ASP A 62 17.97 -7.92 -9.63
C ASP A 62 17.55 -6.48 -9.91
N GLU A 63 16.25 -6.23 -10.14
CA GLU A 63 15.70 -4.93 -10.50
C GLU A 63 14.47 -4.62 -9.63
N TYR A 64 14.39 -3.37 -9.14
CA TYR A 64 13.25 -2.88 -8.37
C TYR A 64 12.69 -1.60 -9.00
N TYR A 65 11.44 -1.62 -9.35
CA TYR A 65 10.73 -0.51 -9.95
C TYR A 65 9.74 0.09 -8.96
N VAL A 66 9.65 1.41 -8.95
CA VAL A 66 8.64 2.16 -8.20
C VAL A 66 7.78 2.92 -9.18
N ALA A 67 6.49 2.60 -9.26
CA ALA A 67 5.50 3.35 -10.02
C ALA A 67 4.74 4.29 -9.08
N GLU A 68 4.91 5.60 -9.27
CA GLU A 68 4.34 6.61 -8.37
C GLU A 68 3.73 7.76 -9.16
N LYS A 69 2.56 8.25 -8.68
CA LYS A 69 1.82 9.35 -9.31
C LYS A 69 2.39 10.73 -8.97
N ILE A 70 3.04 10.84 -7.83
CA ILE A 70 3.60 12.11 -7.35
C ILE A 70 5.01 12.24 -7.89
N GLU A 71 5.17 12.97 -9.00
CA GLU A 71 6.44 13.14 -9.70
C GLU A 71 7.55 13.74 -8.80
N GLU A 72 7.18 14.61 -7.86
CA GLU A 72 8.09 15.23 -6.90
C GLU A 72 8.81 14.21 -5.99
N LEU A 73 8.28 12.99 -5.88
CA LEU A 73 8.94 11.91 -5.14
C LEU A 73 10.11 11.28 -5.92
N SER A 74 10.28 11.59 -7.22
CA SER A 74 11.45 11.14 -7.98
C SER A 74 12.76 11.54 -7.32
N ASP A 75 12.82 12.75 -6.74
CA ASP A 75 13.98 13.22 -5.99
C ASP A 75 14.32 12.38 -4.76
N TYR A 76 13.31 11.78 -4.11
CA TYR A 76 13.51 10.88 -2.98
C TYR A 76 14.18 9.56 -3.41
N TYR A 77 13.95 9.12 -4.64
CA TYR A 77 14.44 7.84 -5.16
C TYR A 77 15.75 7.92 -5.93
N LYS A 78 16.18 9.12 -6.39
CA LYS A 78 17.35 9.31 -7.28
C LYS A 78 18.66 8.72 -6.76
N ASP A 79 18.88 8.74 -5.45
CA ASP A 79 20.13 8.27 -4.82
C ASP A 79 20.05 6.77 -4.40
N ARG A 80 18.93 6.11 -4.64
CA ARG A 80 18.72 4.70 -4.31
C ARG A 80 19.13 3.80 -5.48
N LYS A 81 20.39 3.36 -5.48
CA LYS A 81 21.10 2.66 -6.59
C LYS A 81 20.36 1.47 -7.25
N LYS A 82 19.38 0.87 -6.61
CA LYS A 82 18.67 -0.32 -7.13
C LYS A 82 17.23 -0.02 -7.51
N ILE A 83 16.79 1.24 -7.43
CA ILE A 83 15.41 1.62 -7.71
C ILE A 83 15.33 2.38 -9.02
N THR A 84 14.46 1.93 -9.91
CA THR A 84 14.03 2.66 -11.09
C THR A 84 12.68 3.31 -10.81
N PHE A 85 12.68 4.64 -10.69
CA PHE A 85 11.45 5.42 -10.54
C PHE A 85 10.75 5.57 -11.88
N VAL A 86 9.44 5.33 -11.90
CA VAL A 86 8.58 5.48 -13.08
C VAL A 86 7.39 6.36 -12.70
N ASN A 87 7.25 7.48 -13.40
CA ASN A 87 6.05 8.30 -13.22
C ASN A 87 4.84 7.54 -13.79
N TYR A 88 3.81 7.37 -12.95
CA TYR A 88 2.62 6.60 -13.27
C TYR A 88 1.37 7.44 -13.02
N ASP A 89 0.57 7.64 -14.05
CA ASP A 89 -0.61 8.53 -14.00
C ASP A 89 -1.82 7.94 -13.25
N GLY A 90 -1.76 6.66 -12.93
CA GLY A 90 -2.86 5.93 -12.28
C GLY A 90 -3.78 5.22 -13.28
N GLU A 91 -3.51 5.28 -14.59
CA GLU A 91 -4.36 4.70 -15.64
C GLU A 91 -3.85 3.35 -16.14
N LYS A 92 -2.63 3.29 -16.66
CA LYS A 92 -2.02 2.08 -17.21
C LYS A 92 -0.55 1.99 -16.86
N LEU A 93 -0.11 0.84 -16.37
CA LEU A 93 1.30 0.59 -16.04
C LEU A 93 2.14 0.57 -17.33
N PRO A 94 3.19 1.41 -17.44
CA PRO A 94 3.99 1.55 -18.66
C PRO A 94 5.05 0.45 -18.80
N PHE A 95 4.65 -0.80 -18.68
CA PHE A 95 5.51 -1.98 -18.77
C PHE A 95 4.94 -2.98 -19.77
N GLU A 96 5.80 -3.89 -20.23
CA GLU A 96 5.40 -5.02 -21.06
C GLU A 96 4.60 -6.06 -20.26
N GLU A 97 3.85 -6.90 -20.94
CA GLU A 97 3.18 -8.06 -20.35
C GLU A 97 4.21 -9.10 -19.87
N ASN A 98 3.88 -9.83 -18.81
CA ASN A 98 4.73 -10.88 -18.25
C ASN A 98 6.14 -10.41 -17.87
N PHE A 99 6.26 -9.21 -17.34
CA PHE A 99 7.54 -8.56 -17.04
C PHE A 99 8.02 -8.79 -15.60
N PHE A 100 7.08 -8.81 -14.62
CA PHE A 100 7.42 -8.87 -13.20
C PHE A 100 7.26 -10.25 -12.58
N ASP A 101 8.19 -10.61 -11.69
CA ASP A 101 8.08 -11.80 -10.85
C ASP A 101 7.21 -11.52 -9.62
N ARG A 102 7.22 -10.26 -9.12
CA ARG A 102 6.41 -9.81 -8.00
C ARG A 102 5.95 -8.39 -8.20
N ILE A 103 4.67 -8.11 -7.85
CA ILE A 103 4.12 -6.76 -7.75
C ILE A 103 3.64 -6.56 -6.32
N ILE A 104 3.85 -5.37 -5.76
CA ILE A 104 3.57 -5.03 -4.36
C ILE A 104 2.71 -3.76 -4.32
N LEU A 105 1.63 -3.79 -3.54
CA LEU A 105 0.88 -2.60 -3.13
C LEU A 105 0.70 -2.63 -1.61
N SER A 106 1.29 -1.66 -0.94
CA SER A 106 1.15 -1.52 0.50
C SER A 106 0.33 -0.28 0.81
N HIS A 107 -0.89 -0.46 1.32
CA HIS A 107 -1.82 0.63 1.64
C HIS A 107 -1.99 1.62 0.48
N CYS A 108 -2.29 1.09 -0.71
CA CYS A 108 -2.41 1.84 -1.95
C CYS A 108 -3.73 1.55 -2.69
N LEU A 109 -4.17 0.28 -2.75
CA LEU A 109 -5.32 -0.13 -3.57
C LEU A 109 -6.65 0.52 -3.11
N GLU A 110 -6.77 0.84 -1.83
CA GLU A 110 -7.94 1.54 -1.27
C GLU A 110 -8.14 2.95 -1.81
N HIS A 111 -7.10 3.55 -2.37
CA HIS A 111 -7.11 4.90 -2.95
C HIS A 111 -7.42 4.91 -4.46
N ILE A 112 -7.40 3.76 -5.11
CA ILE A 112 -7.57 3.63 -6.56
C ILE A 112 -9.06 3.56 -6.90
N VAL A 113 -9.53 4.49 -7.73
CA VAL A 113 -10.97 4.64 -8.07
C VAL A 113 -11.54 3.41 -8.74
N ASP A 114 -10.78 2.77 -9.64
CA ASP A 114 -11.17 1.55 -10.33
C ASP A 114 -10.19 0.42 -9.99
N PRO A 115 -10.42 -0.30 -8.86
CA PRO A 115 -9.53 -1.37 -8.43
C PRO A 115 -9.59 -2.61 -9.33
N GLU A 116 -10.68 -2.84 -10.06
CA GLU A 116 -10.79 -3.97 -11.00
C GLU A 116 -9.85 -3.75 -12.20
N LYS A 117 -9.90 -2.56 -12.80
CA LYS A 117 -9.06 -2.19 -13.95
C LYS A 117 -7.56 -2.29 -13.63
N ILE A 118 -7.12 -1.78 -12.49
CA ILE A 118 -5.70 -1.88 -12.12
C ILE A 118 -5.28 -3.31 -11.81
N LEU A 119 -6.13 -4.14 -11.21
CA LEU A 119 -5.83 -5.54 -10.93
C LEU A 119 -5.74 -6.37 -12.22
N GLU A 120 -6.54 -6.07 -13.23
CA GLU A 120 -6.43 -6.67 -14.57
C GLU A 120 -5.09 -6.28 -15.23
N ASP A 121 -4.69 -5.00 -15.16
CA ASP A 121 -3.41 -4.54 -15.69
C ASP A 121 -2.23 -5.18 -14.94
N ILE A 122 -2.28 -5.22 -13.61
CA ILE A 122 -1.30 -5.93 -12.77
C ILE A 122 -1.19 -7.41 -13.18
N TYR A 123 -2.32 -8.08 -13.37
CA TYR A 123 -2.34 -9.48 -13.81
C TYR A 123 -1.63 -9.65 -15.16
N ALA A 124 -1.86 -8.74 -16.12
CA ALA A 124 -1.18 -8.78 -17.40
C ALA A 124 0.33 -8.60 -17.27
N LYS A 125 0.81 -7.71 -16.36
CA LYS A 125 2.24 -7.43 -16.15
C LYS A 125 2.98 -8.51 -15.36
N LEU A 126 2.29 -9.31 -14.57
CA LEU A 126 2.89 -10.46 -13.88
C LEU A 126 3.26 -11.56 -14.87
N LYS A 127 4.42 -12.18 -14.68
CA LYS A 127 4.80 -13.43 -15.35
C LYS A 127 3.88 -14.57 -14.94
N PRO A 128 3.74 -15.63 -15.77
CA PRO A 128 3.15 -16.88 -15.31
C PRO A 128 3.86 -17.36 -14.03
N GLY A 129 3.09 -17.60 -12.97
CA GLY A 129 3.64 -17.95 -11.65
C GLY A 129 4.16 -16.77 -10.82
N GLY A 130 4.13 -15.56 -11.35
CA GLY A 130 4.41 -14.33 -10.61
C GLY A 130 3.32 -14.03 -9.58
N ASN A 131 3.65 -13.26 -8.54
CA ASN A 131 2.73 -12.99 -7.44
C ASN A 131 2.48 -11.49 -7.19
N LEU A 132 1.26 -11.19 -6.74
CA LEU A 132 0.85 -9.90 -6.23
C LEU A 132 0.71 -9.99 -4.70
N THR A 133 1.45 -9.14 -3.99
CA THR A 133 1.36 -9.03 -2.52
C THR A 133 0.71 -7.70 -2.14
N LEU A 134 -0.37 -7.76 -1.39
CA LEU A 134 -1.17 -6.60 -0.96
C LEU A 134 -1.21 -6.50 0.56
N ALA A 135 -1.02 -5.29 1.10
CA ALA A 135 -1.46 -4.94 2.45
C ALA A 135 -2.58 -3.91 2.34
N LEU A 136 -3.70 -4.18 2.97
CA LEU A 136 -4.92 -3.36 2.90
C LEU A 136 -5.34 -2.95 4.32
N PRO A 137 -5.73 -1.69 4.56
CA PRO A 137 -6.30 -1.29 5.83
C PRO A 137 -7.64 -1.99 6.05
N ALA A 138 -7.94 -2.39 7.27
CA ALA A 138 -9.22 -2.99 7.62
C ALA A 138 -10.37 -1.95 7.69
N ASP A 139 -10.32 -0.90 6.88
CA ASP A 139 -11.34 0.16 6.81
C ASP A 139 -12.59 -0.35 6.05
N PRO A 140 -13.81 -0.24 6.62
CA PRO A 140 -14.21 0.47 7.84
C PRO A 140 -14.41 -0.43 9.09
N GLY A 141 -13.58 -1.41 9.32
CA GLY A 141 -13.69 -2.31 10.46
C GLY A 141 -13.67 -1.61 11.83
N ILE A 142 -14.17 -2.28 12.88
CA ILE A 142 -14.32 -1.72 14.23
C ILE A 142 -12.98 -1.26 14.80
N MET A 143 -11.94 -2.11 14.74
CA MET A 143 -10.60 -1.76 15.24
C MET A 143 -9.98 -0.62 14.45
N TRP A 144 -10.17 -0.57 13.15
CA TRP A 144 -9.73 0.53 12.31
C TRP A 144 -10.40 1.85 12.70
N ARG A 145 -11.73 1.88 12.86
CA ARG A 145 -12.48 3.06 13.32
C ARG A 145 -12.04 3.51 14.71
N THR A 146 -11.79 2.58 15.62
CA THR A 146 -11.25 2.86 16.95
C THR A 146 -9.87 3.50 16.85
N GLY A 147 -8.97 2.99 16.01
CA GLY A 147 -7.66 3.58 15.73
C GLY A 147 -7.77 5.00 15.16
N LYS A 148 -8.67 5.23 14.20
CA LYS A 148 -8.96 6.58 13.65
C LYS A 148 -9.46 7.53 14.75
N PHE A 149 -10.36 7.09 15.62
CA PHE A 149 -10.87 7.89 16.74
C PHE A 149 -9.75 8.28 17.71
N ILE A 150 -8.89 7.35 18.09
CA ILE A 150 -7.73 7.61 18.96
C ILE A 150 -6.78 8.59 18.28
N SER A 151 -6.45 8.37 17.01
CA SER A 151 -5.59 9.27 16.22
C SER A 151 -6.15 10.68 16.14
N ALA A 152 -7.43 10.82 15.81
CA ALA A 152 -8.10 12.12 15.69
C ALA A 152 -8.15 12.90 17.01
N ASN A 153 -8.26 12.22 18.16
CA ASN A 153 -8.42 12.89 19.45
C ASN A 153 -7.10 13.16 20.18
N PHE A 154 -6.13 12.26 20.03
CA PHE A 154 -4.93 12.28 20.89
C PHE A 154 -3.63 12.51 20.14
N LEU A 155 -3.54 12.09 18.84
CA LEU A 155 -2.28 12.12 18.12
C LEU A 155 -2.16 13.33 17.20
N ILE A 156 -3.24 13.76 16.56
CA ILE A 156 -3.20 14.80 15.52
C ILE A 156 -3.09 16.21 16.07
N LYS A 157 -3.67 16.49 17.25
CA LYS A 157 -3.65 17.81 17.86
C LYS A 157 -2.24 18.38 18.14
N LYS A 158 -1.21 17.52 18.20
CA LYS A 158 0.18 17.91 18.49
C LYS A 158 1.02 18.20 17.24
N SER A 159 0.63 17.75 16.07
CA SER A 159 1.54 17.67 14.90
C SER A 159 1.07 18.45 13.67
N TYR A 160 -0.18 18.85 13.60
CA TYR A 160 -0.74 19.49 12.40
C TYR A 160 -1.62 20.70 12.76
N ASN A 161 -1.57 21.74 11.91
CA ASN A 161 -2.58 22.82 11.87
C ASN A 161 -3.92 22.31 11.28
N PHE A 162 -4.30 21.06 11.53
CA PHE A 162 -5.55 20.46 11.10
C PHE A 162 -6.53 20.33 12.25
N THR A 163 -7.79 20.61 11.96
CA THR A 163 -8.87 20.30 12.89
C THR A 163 -9.24 18.81 12.81
N LYS A 164 -9.86 18.29 13.86
CA LYS A 164 -10.44 16.94 13.86
C LYS A 164 -11.39 16.72 12.67
N LYS A 165 -12.16 17.78 12.29
CA LYS A 165 -13.09 17.74 11.16
C LYS A 165 -12.33 17.56 9.83
N ASP A 166 -11.21 18.24 9.65
CA ASP A 166 -10.38 18.13 8.46
C ASP A 166 -9.79 16.71 8.34
N TYR A 167 -9.33 16.13 9.45
CA TYR A 167 -8.82 14.76 9.46
C TYR A 167 -9.85 13.74 8.98
N TYR A 168 -11.08 13.77 9.53
CA TYR A 168 -12.14 12.88 9.09
C TYR A 168 -12.55 13.12 7.65
N TYR A 169 -12.58 14.37 7.21
CA TYR A 169 -12.89 14.72 5.82
C TYR A 169 -11.83 14.16 4.85
N PHE A 170 -10.53 14.39 5.12
CA PHE A 170 -9.46 13.92 4.26
C PHE A 170 -9.39 12.39 4.22
N THR A 171 -9.46 11.72 5.35
CA THR A 171 -9.44 10.26 5.38
C THR A 171 -10.65 9.62 4.70
N ALA A 172 -11.82 10.24 4.77
CA ALA A 172 -13.02 9.75 4.08
C ALA A 172 -12.94 9.95 2.56
N LYS A 173 -12.30 11.04 2.11
CA LYS A 173 -12.11 11.32 0.69
C LYS A 173 -11.00 10.47 0.06
N ASP A 174 -10.05 10.05 0.84
CA ASP A 174 -8.86 9.33 0.41
C ASP A 174 -9.13 7.84 0.22
N HIS A 175 -9.80 7.21 1.17
CA HIS A 175 -10.21 5.82 1.07
C HIS A 175 -11.53 5.71 0.28
N VAL A 176 -11.41 5.51 -1.03
CA VAL A 176 -12.58 5.39 -1.93
C VAL A 176 -13.14 3.96 -1.95
N ASN A 177 -12.34 2.97 -1.54
CA ASN A 177 -12.75 1.57 -1.46
C ASN A 177 -12.64 1.00 -0.04
N SER A 178 -13.65 0.22 0.35
CA SER A 178 -13.62 -0.55 1.59
C SER A 178 -12.89 -1.87 1.42
N ILE A 179 -12.33 -2.40 2.50
CA ILE A 179 -11.75 -3.75 2.52
C ILE A 179 -12.76 -4.82 2.10
N PHE A 180 -14.04 -4.65 2.44
CA PHE A 180 -15.11 -5.59 2.11
C PHE A 180 -15.45 -5.61 0.62
N SER A 181 -15.18 -4.54 -0.13
CA SER A 181 -15.29 -4.53 -1.60
C SER A 181 -14.01 -5.02 -2.26
N LEU A 182 -12.83 -4.70 -1.71
CA LEU A 182 -11.55 -5.06 -2.32
C LEU A 182 -11.27 -6.56 -2.31
N ILE A 183 -11.55 -7.26 -1.20
CA ILE A 183 -11.28 -8.70 -1.08
C ILE A 183 -11.99 -9.52 -2.17
N PRO A 184 -13.30 -9.37 -2.43
CA PRO A 184 -13.98 -10.08 -3.52
C PRO A 184 -13.41 -9.76 -4.90
N ILE A 185 -13.07 -8.49 -5.16
CA ILE A 185 -12.48 -8.07 -6.45
C ILE A 185 -11.12 -8.74 -6.66
N ILE A 186 -10.25 -8.74 -5.64
CA ILE A 186 -8.94 -9.41 -5.71
C ILE A 186 -9.12 -10.90 -6.00
N LYS A 187 -10.01 -11.58 -5.25
CA LYS A 187 -10.27 -13.03 -5.38
C LYS A 187 -10.93 -13.41 -6.71
N LYS A 188 -11.66 -12.48 -7.34
CA LYS A 188 -12.21 -12.67 -8.69
C LYS A 188 -11.10 -12.65 -9.74
N ASN A 189 -10.16 -11.71 -9.63
CA ASN A 189 -9.07 -11.53 -10.61
C ASN A 189 -7.96 -12.58 -10.45
N PHE A 190 -7.72 -13.05 -9.22
CA PHE A 190 -6.66 -14.01 -8.91
C PHE A 190 -7.24 -15.26 -8.25
N LYS A 191 -7.24 -16.38 -8.97
CA LYS A 191 -7.82 -17.64 -8.46
C LYS A 191 -6.93 -18.36 -7.46
N LYS A 192 -5.60 -18.16 -7.53
CA LYS A 192 -4.64 -18.83 -6.65
C LYS A 192 -4.21 -17.89 -5.54
N ILE A 193 -4.53 -18.27 -4.29
CA ILE A 193 -4.14 -17.54 -3.09
C ILE A 193 -3.00 -18.32 -2.44
N ASN A 194 -1.84 -17.67 -2.28
CA ASN A 194 -0.68 -18.26 -1.62
C ASN A 194 -0.82 -18.18 -0.09
N TYR A 195 -1.28 -17.04 0.43
CA TYR A 195 -1.65 -16.86 1.83
C TYR A 195 -2.54 -15.63 2.06
N GLU A 196 -3.23 -15.65 3.19
CA GLU A 196 -3.98 -14.54 3.77
C GLU A 196 -3.58 -14.37 5.23
N ARG A 197 -3.51 -13.12 5.72
CA ARG A 197 -3.20 -12.80 7.12
C ARG A 197 -4.10 -11.67 7.61
N TYR A 198 -4.61 -11.87 8.80
CA TYR A 198 -5.39 -10.88 9.55
C TYR A 198 -4.50 -10.33 10.65
N GLU A 199 -4.11 -9.08 10.58
CA GLU A 199 -3.06 -8.53 11.44
C GLU A 199 -3.54 -7.27 12.19
N PRO A 200 -3.06 -7.03 13.38
CA PRO A 200 -1.99 -7.72 14.10
C PRO A 200 -2.46 -8.92 14.95
N PHE A 201 -3.76 -9.08 15.18
CA PHE A 201 -4.28 -10.03 16.18
C PHE A 201 -4.44 -11.46 15.66
N LYS A 202 -4.31 -11.70 14.36
CA LYS A 202 -4.43 -13.01 13.68
C LYS A 202 -5.80 -13.69 13.85
N ILE A 203 -6.81 -12.92 14.22
CA ILE A 203 -8.20 -13.38 14.29
C ILE A 203 -8.79 -13.28 12.88
N PRO A 204 -9.38 -14.33 12.29
CA PRO A 204 -9.86 -14.31 10.89
C PRO A 204 -11.18 -13.53 10.74
N ILE A 205 -11.24 -12.35 11.33
CA ILE A 205 -12.35 -11.40 11.30
C ILE A 205 -11.76 -10.01 11.04
N ILE A 206 -12.16 -9.37 9.96
CA ILE A 206 -11.66 -8.04 9.55
C ILE A 206 -11.83 -7.01 10.67
N ASP A 207 -13.01 -6.98 11.28
CA ASP A 207 -13.35 -6.00 12.32
C ASP A 207 -12.44 -6.03 13.55
N MET A 208 -11.79 -7.16 13.80
CA MET A 208 -10.88 -7.38 14.93
C MET A 208 -9.41 -7.11 14.58
N ASN A 209 -9.13 -6.58 13.39
CA ASN A 209 -7.77 -6.32 12.93
C ASN A 209 -7.62 -4.89 12.39
N LEU A 210 -6.36 -4.47 12.20
CA LEU A 210 -6.03 -3.15 11.66
C LEU A 210 -5.73 -3.22 10.16
N PHE A 211 -5.21 -4.35 9.68
CA PHE A 211 -4.91 -4.56 8.27
C PHE A 211 -5.00 -6.04 7.89
N TYR A 212 -5.18 -6.24 6.62
CA TYR A 212 -5.28 -7.55 5.99
C TYR A 212 -4.19 -7.65 4.92
N ILE A 213 -3.52 -8.78 4.89
CA ILE A 213 -2.47 -9.06 3.90
C ILE A 213 -2.92 -10.25 3.08
N ILE A 214 -2.80 -10.13 1.77
CA ILE A 214 -3.05 -11.21 0.83
C ILE A 214 -1.94 -11.28 -0.20
N ASP A 215 -1.50 -12.49 -0.50
CA ASP A 215 -0.59 -12.77 -1.60
C ASP A 215 -1.28 -13.76 -2.55
N VAL A 216 -1.38 -13.35 -3.80
CA VAL A 216 -2.07 -14.07 -4.88
C VAL A 216 -1.14 -14.30 -6.06
N GLN A 217 -1.41 -15.33 -6.86
CA GLN A 217 -0.56 -15.74 -7.96
C GLN A 217 -1.32 -15.75 -9.28
N LYS A 218 -0.62 -15.31 -10.36
CA LYS A 218 -1.05 -15.47 -11.74
C LYS A 218 -0.97 -16.90 -12.22
#